data_c00d8fed6c0fbfa89be325ea80e446a6
#
_entry.id   c00d8fed6c0fbfa89be325ea80e446a6
#
_cell.length_a   1.000
_cell.length_b   1.000
_cell.length_c   1.000
_cell.angle_alpha   90.00
_cell.angle_beta   90.00
_cell.angle_gamma   90.00
#
_symmetry.space_group_name_H-M   'P 1'
#
loop_
_entity.id
_entity.type
_entity.pdbx_description
1 polymer ?
#
loop_
_entity_poly.entity_id
_entity_poly.type
_entity_poly.pdbx_seq_one_letter_code
_entity_poly.pdbx_strand_id
1 'polypeptide(L)'
;MSPPPTPPEPILEETDPRFPSGAWTGFFLMDHWPGRHKMDLHLSFRQGTMTGEGRDRIGAFRIRGKYHLDDGKCQWSKRYIGLHDVAYQGFNEGKGIWGIWEIPPSSKGGFHIWPEAMGDPTQPQRSESADPPVEESANSEPEGLEVGAGAGAGASTPELVPMGARGRFTNEVGLGG
;
A
#
# COMPACT_ATOMS: atom_id res chain seq x y z
N MET A 1 -43.99 -41.45 6.83
CA MET A 1 -42.85 -41.03 7.66
C MET A 1 -41.86 -40.38 6.69
N SER A 2 -41.72 -39.05 6.80
CA SER A 2 -40.70 -38.31 6.05
C SER A 2 -39.33 -38.60 6.68
N PRO A 3 -38.26 -38.72 5.88
CA PRO A 3 -36.89 -38.90 6.41
C PRO A 3 -36.50 -37.66 7.23
N PRO A 4 -35.68 -37.84 8.27
CA PRO A 4 -35.18 -36.69 9.05
C PRO A 4 -34.36 -35.75 8.13
N PRO A 5 -34.40 -34.45 8.42
CA PRO A 5 -33.62 -33.50 7.64
C PRO A 5 -32.13 -33.85 7.75
N THR A 6 -31.45 -33.86 6.60
CA THR A 6 -30.00 -34.06 6.52
C THR A 6 -29.32 -32.94 7.30
N PRO A 7 -28.38 -33.26 8.20
CA PRO A 7 -27.62 -32.22 8.90
C PRO A 7 -26.91 -31.32 7.89
N PRO A 8 -26.81 -30.02 8.14
CA PRO A 8 -26.11 -29.11 7.23
C PRO A 8 -24.64 -29.55 7.11
N GLU A 9 -24.16 -29.62 5.88
CA GLU A 9 -22.76 -29.93 5.62
C GLU A 9 -21.85 -28.90 6.33
N PRO A 10 -20.71 -29.34 6.89
CA PRO A 10 -19.77 -28.43 7.52
C PRO A 10 -19.29 -27.40 6.49
N ILE A 11 -19.45 -26.13 6.79
CA ILE A 11 -18.95 -25.04 5.96
C ILE A 11 -17.43 -25.04 6.09
N LEU A 12 -16.75 -25.57 5.09
CA LEU A 12 -15.29 -25.63 5.04
C LEU A 12 -14.72 -24.22 4.83
N GLU A 13 -13.81 -23.83 5.69
CA GLU A 13 -13.02 -22.60 5.51
C GLU A 13 -12.06 -22.75 4.33
N GLU A 14 -11.71 -21.62 3.72
CA GLU A 14 -10.75 -21.57 2.63
C GLU A 14 -9.34 -21.95 3.13
N THR A 15 -8.65 -22.77 2.36
CA THR A 15 -7.29 -23.24 2.66
C THR A 15 -6.23 -22.64 1.72
N ASP A 16 -6.65 -21.97 0.65
CA ASP A 16 -5.72 -21.29 -0.24
C ASP A 16 -5.04 -20.13 0.50
N PRO A 17 -3.69 -20.10 0.55
CA PRO A 17 -2.95 -19.10 1.31
C PRO A 17 -3.14 -17.67 0.81
N ARG A 18 -3.68 -17.49 -0.39
CA ARG A 18 -4.04 -16.17 -0.92
C ARG A 18 -5.27 -15.56 -0.24
N PHE A 19 -6.14 -16.41 0.35
CA PHE A 19 -7.43 -16.01 0.90
C PHE A 19 -7.61 -16.41 2.37
N PRO A 20 -6.68 -16.04 3.27
CA PRO A 20 -6.82 -16.37 4.69
C PRO A 20 -7.95 -15.56 5.30
N SER A 21 -8.86 -16.22 6.03
CA SER A 21 -9.83 -15.54 6.87
C SER A 21 -9.15 -14.86 8.06
N GLY A 22 -9.65 -13.69 8.47
CA GLY A 22 -9.11 -12.94 9.61
C GLY A 22 -8.93 -11.45 9.34
N ALA A 23 -7.94 -10.85 10.02
CA ALA A 23 -7.64 -9.43 9.92
C ALA A 23 -6.89 -9.09 8.61
N TRP A 24 -7.41 -8.09 7.92
CA TRP A 24 -6.84 -7.50 6.71
C TRP A 24 -6.71 -5.99 6.88
N THR A 25 -5.76 -5.42 6.21
CA THR A 25 -5.54 -3.98 6.14
C THR A 25 -5.23 -3.56 4.71
N GLY A 26 -5.23 -2.28 4.45
CA GLY A 26 -4.87 -1.73 3.15
C GLY A 26 -5.34 -0.31 2.96
N PHE A 27 -5.53 0.07 1.70
CA PHE A 27 -5.93 1.44 1.35
C PHE A 27 -6.76 1.48 0.06
N PHE A 28 -7.45 2.59 -0.11
CA PHE A 28 -8.04 3.02 -1.37
C PHE A 28 -7.51 4.40 -1.77
N LEU A 29 -7.58 4.69 -3.05
CA LEU A 29 -7.19 5.96 -3.67
C LEU A 29 -8.43 6.67 -4.21
N MET A 30 -8.45 8.00 -4.19
CA MET A 30 -9.53 8.84 -4.73
C MET A 30 -8.92 9.95 -5.59
N ASP A 31 -9.52 10.23 -6.74
CA ASP A 31 -9.03 11.26 -7.68
C ASP A 31 -8.99 12.67 -7.08
N HIS A 32 -10.01 13.01 -6.28
CA HIS A 32 -10.14 14.34 -5.68
C HIS A 32 -9.56 14.48 -4.28
N TRP A 33 -8.95 13.43 -3.77
CA TRP A 33 -8.39 13.40 -2.43
C TRP A 33 -7.09 12.61 -2.43
N PRO A 34 -5.96 13.30 -2.62
CA PRO A 34 -4.68 12.63 -2.78
C PRO A 34 -4.25 11.87 -1.52
N GLY A 35 -3.49 10.80 -1.74
CA GLY A 35 -2.95 9.95 -0.69
C GLY A 35 -3.69 8.62 -0.53
N ARG A 36 -3.13 7.78 0.34
CA ARG A 36 -3.68 6.47 0.67
C ARG A 36 -4.68 6.61 1.83
N HIS A 37 -5.90 6.18 1.61
CA HIS A 37 -6.94 6.17 2.64
C HIS A 37 -7.02 4.78 3.26
N LYS A 38 -6.53 4.65 4.48
CA LYS A 38 -6.45 3.36 5.20
C LYS A 38 -7.82 2.71 5.37
N MET A 39 -7.85 1.39 5.24
CA MET A 39 -8.97 0.51 5.58
C MET A 39 -8.49 -0.59 6.52
N ASP A 40 -9.26 -0.87 7.55
CA ASP A 40 -9.09 -2.05 8.41
C ASP A 40 -10.31 -2.95 8.24
N LEU A 41 -10.08 -4.23 7.99
CA LEU A 41 -11.13 -5.19 7.63
C LEU A 41 -10.97 -6.49 8.41
N HIS A 42 -12.07 -7.18 8.60
CA HIS A 42 -12.08 -8.58 9.00
C HIS A 42 -12.83 -9.36 7.92
N LEU A 43 -12.12 -10.24 7.21
CA LEU A 43 -12.65 -10.98 6.06
C LEU A 43 -12.79 -12.46 6.37
N SER A 44 -13.82 -13.08 5.81
CA SER A 44 -14.05 -14.51 5.83
C SER A 44 -14.21 -15.02 4.40
N PHE A 45 -13.43 -16.03 4.06
CA PHE A 45 -13.42 -16.67 2.74
C PHE A 45 -13.89 -18.11 2.90
N ARG A 46 -14.98 -18.47 2.20
CA ARG A 46 -15.58 -19.81 2.28
C ARG A 46 -16.22 -20.17 0.95
N GLN A 47 -15.81 -21.26 0.35
CA GLN A 47 -16.44 -21.84 -0.84
C GLN A 47 -16.75 -20.81 -1.95
N GLY A 48 -15.75 -19.97 -2.30
CA GLY A 48 -15.88 -18.95 -3.32
C GLY A 48 -16.67 -17.70 -2.89
N THR A 49 -17.12 -17.65 -1.63
CA THR A 49 -17.84 -16.49 -1.07
C THR A 49 -16.93 -15.71 -0.12
N MET A 50 -16.86 -14.41 -0.33
CA MET A 50 -16.18 -13.48 0.55
C MET A 50 -17.20 -12.64 1.32
N THR A 51 -17.06 -12.59 2.63
CA THR A 51 -17.84 -11.72 3.52
C THR A 51 -16.93 -11.03 4.51
N GLY A 52 -17.39 -9.93 5.08
CA GLY A 52 -16.62 -9.26 6.11
C GLY A 52 -17.22 -7.94 6.54
N GLU A 53 -16.51 -7.31 7.44
CA GLU A 53 -16.81 -5.96 7.92
C GLU A 53 -15.52 -5.19 8.14
N GLY A 54 -15.61 -3.89 8.25
CA GLY A 54 -14.46 -3.06 8.47
C GLY A 54 -14.82 -1.61 8.74
N ARG A 55 -13.78 -0.83 8.82
CA ARG A 55 -13.87 0.62 9.04
C ARG A 55 -12.79 1.34 8.25
N ASP A 56 -13.15 2.48 7.73
CA ASP A 56 -12.23 3.48 7.21
C ASP A 56 -12.64 4.88 7.68
N ARG A 57 -12.02 5.91 7.12
CA ARG A 57 -12.31 7.29 7.48
C ARG A 57 -13.72 7.77 7.13
N ILE A 58 -14.43 7.09 6.21
CA ILE A 58 -15.81 7.40 5.84
C ILE A 58 -16.77 6.81 6.88
N GLY A 59 -16.49 5.59 7.36
CA GLY A 59 -17.32 4.96 8.37
C GLY A 59 -17.15 3.44 8.44
N ALA A 60 -18.04 2.81 9.20
CA ALA A 60 -18.13 1.37 9.27
C ALA A 60 -18.86 0.82 8.03
N PHE A 61 -18.44 -0.36 7.58
CA PHE A 61 -18.98 -1.00 6.38
C PHE A 61 -19.03 -2.51 6.51
N ARG A 62 -19.82 -3.13 5.63
CA ARG A 62 -19.86 -4.57 5.41
C ARG A 62 -19.45 -4.90 3.99
N ILE A 63 -18.89 -6.09 3.81
CA ILE A 63 -18.45 -6.63 2.53
C ILE A 63 -19.20 -7.92 2.24
N ARG A 64 -19.63 -8.07 0.99
CA ARG A 64 -20.16 -9.32 0.48
C ARG A 64 -19.81 -9.46 -0.99
N GLY A 65 -19.25 -10.62 -1.36
CA GLY A 65 -18.85 -10.88 -2.73
C GLY A 65 -18.40 -12.30 -2.98
N LYS A 66 -17.62 -12.45 -4.04
CA LYS A 66 -17.10 -13.73 -4.50
C LYS A 66 -15.61 -13.63 -4.80
N TYR A 67 -14.93 -14.74 -4.68
CA TYR A 67 -13.55 -14.93 -5.14
C TYR A 67 -13.43 -16.24 -5.92
N HIS A 68 -12.43 -16.34 -6.78
CA HIS A 68 -12.16 -17.49 -7.62
C HIS A 68 -10.71 -17.93 -7.40
N LEU A 69 -10.51 -19.23 -7.16
CA LEU A 69 -9.19 -19.79 -6.93
C LEU A 69 -8.36 -19.92 -8.20
N ASP A 70 -9.03 -20.18 -9.33
CA ASP A 70 -8.36 -20.47 -10.61
C ASP A 70 -7.56 -19.27 -11.12
N ASP A 71 -8.14 -18.08 -11.06
CA ASP A 71 -7.56 -16.84 -11.60
C ASP A 71 -7.31 -15.76 -10.55
N GLY A 72 -7.62 -16.03 -9.28
CA GLY A 72 -7.48 -15.06 -8.18
C GLY A 72 -8.44 -13.89 -8.22
N LYS A 73 -9.43 -13.92 -9.11
CA LYS A 73 -10.39 -12.83 -9.32
C LYS A 73 -11.32 -12.66 -8.13
N CYS A 74 -11.52 -11.40 -7.72
CA CYS A 74 -12.40 -11.01 -6.63
C CYS A 74 -13.38 -9.93 -7.07
N GLN A 75 -14.62 -10.04 -6.62
CA GLN A 75 -15.65 -9.04 -6.87
C GLN A 75 -16.55 -8.93 -5.65
N TRP A 76 -16.76 -7.74 -5.13
CA TRP A 76 -17.62 -7.53 -3.97
C TRP A 76 -18.29 -6.16 -3.93
N SER A 77 -19.36 -6.07 -3.18
CA SER A 77 -19.94 -4.80 -2.76
C SER A 77 -19.48 -4.47 -1.32
N LYS A 78 -19.03 -3.26 -1.14
CA LYS A 78 -18.75 -2.64 0.15
C LYS A 78 -19.91 -1.69 0.46
N ARG A 79 -20.68 -2.01 1.47
CA ARG A 79 -21.85 -1.23 1.92
C ARG A 79 -21.51 -0.47 3.18
N TYR A 80 -21.46 0.83 3.11
CA TYR A 80 -21.38 1.68 4.28
C TYR A 80 -22.69 1.67 5.04
N ILE A 81 -22.64 1.59 6.38
CA ILE A 81 -23.83 1.53 7.21
C ILE A 81 -24.56 2.87 7.15
N GLY A 82 -25.80 2.83 6.62
CA GLY A 82 -26.63 4.03 6.44
C GLY A 82 -26.24 4.94 5.27
N LEU A 83 -25.33 4.49 4.37
CA LEU A 83 -24.86 5.26 3.22
C LEU A 83 -24.98 4.44 1.93
N HIS A 84 -24.08 4.71 0.97
CA HIS A 84 -24.04 4.10 -0.35
C HIS A 84 -23.23 2.81 -0.41
N ASP A 85 -23.42 2.09 -1.49
CA ASP A 85 -22.62 0.92 -1.85
C ASP A 85 -21.50 1.31 -2.80
N VAL A 86 -20.38 0.60 -2.70
CA VAL A 86 -19.21 0.73 -3.57
C VAL A 86 -18.91 -0.65 -4.17
N ALA A 87 -18.82 -0.73 -5.50
CA ALA A 87 -18.41 -1.94 -6.19
C ALA A 87 -16.88 -2.05 -6.24
N TYR A 88 -16.36 -3.24 -5.97
CA TYR A 88 -14.92 -3.55 -6.00
C TYR A 88 -14.65 -4.71 -6.95
N GLN A 89 -13.62 -4.59 -7.76
CA GLN A 89 -13.12 -5.65 -8.65
C GLN A 89 -11.61 -5.69 -8.57
N GLY A 90 -11.05 -6.87 -8.38
CA GLY A 90 -9.60 -7.03 -8.27
C GLY A 90 -9.15 -8.46 -8.40
N PHE A 91 -7.86 -8.67 -8.15
CA PHE A 91 -7.17 -9.95 -8.26
C PHE A 91 -6.26 -10.15 -7.07
N ASN A 92 -6.08 -11.42 -6.69
CA ASN A 92 -5.09 -11.84 -5.71
C ASN A 92 -4.04 -12.74 -6.35
N GLU A 93 -2.84 -12.22 -6.50
CA GLU A 93 -1.67 -12.92 -7.06
C GLU A 93 -0.65 -13.27 -5.96
N GLY A 94 -1.09 -13.37 -4.70
CA GLY A 94 -0.23 -13.71 -3.56
C GLY A 94 0.34 -12.52 -2.78
N LYS A 95 -0.01 -11.31 -3.18
CA LYS A 95 0.38 -10.05 -2.49
C LYS A 95 -0.82 -9.25 -1.99
N GLY A 96 -1.88 -9.95 -1.59
CA GLY A 96 -3.17 -9.35 -1.27
C GLY A 96 -4.03 -9.13 -2.52
N ILE A 97 -5.17 -8.46 -2.34
CA ILE A 97 -6.14 -8.18 -3.40
C ILE A 97 -5.98 -6.72 -3.82
N TRP A 98 -5.73 -6.49 -5.08
CA TRP A 98 -5.61 -5.15 -5.66
C TRP A 98 -6.51 -5.01 -6.89
N GLY A 99 -6.92 -3.79 -7.19
CA GLY A 99 -7.81 -3.51 -8.32
C GLY A 99 -8.45 -2.15 -8.26
N ILE A 100 -9.70 -2.07 -8.69
CA ILE A 100 -10.47 -0.82 -8.77
C ILE A 100 -11.75 -0.90 -7.95
N TRP A 101 -12.15 0.23 -7.40
CA TRP A 101 -13.46 0.45 -6.84
C TRP A 101 -14.23 1.48 -7.68
N GLU A 102 -15.56 1.38 -7.67
CA GLU A 102 -16.42 2.22 -8.47
C GLU A 102 -17.76 2.52 -7.77
N ILE A 103 -18.19 3.77 -7.88
CA ILE A 103 -19.53 4.25 -7.56
C ILE A 103 -20.10 4.86 -8.82
N PRO A 104 -21.00 4.18 -9.54
CA PRO A 104 -21.60 4.75 -10.74
C PRO A 104 -22.37 6.05 -10.44
N PRO A 105 -22.39 7.02 -11.35
CA PRO A 105 -21.81 6.96 -12.70
C PRO A 105 -20.40 7.52 -12.82
N SER A 106 -19.81 8.12 -11.78
CA SER A 106 -18.69 9.04 -11.98
C SER A 106 -17.50 8.92 -11.02
N SER A 107 -17.57 8.09 -10.00
CA SER A 107 -16.45 7.95 -9.03
C SER A 107 -15.80 6.58 -9.11
N LYS A 108 -14.48 6.56 -9.26
CA LYS A 108 -13.68 5.35 -9.25
C LYS A 108 -12.28 5.61 -8.71
N GLY A 109 -11.57 4.56 -8.35
CA GLY A 109 -10.18 4.66 -7.92
C GLY A 109 -9.55 3.29 -7.72
N GLY A 110 -8.28 3.28 -7.38
CA GLY A 110 -7.53 2.07 -7.07
C GLY A 110 -7.69 1.65 -5.61
N PHE A 111 -7.41 0.39 -5.32
CA PHE A 111 -7.27 -0.11 -3.95
C PHE A 111 -6.25 -1.24 -3.88
N HIS A 112 -5.72 -1.47 -2.68
CA HIS A 112 -4.92 -2.64 -2.35
C HIS A 112 -5.16 -3.02 -0.90
N ILE A 113 -5.56 -4.25 -0.64
CA ILE A 113 -5.76 -4.81 0.70
C ILE A 113 -4.98 -6.13 0.83
N TRP A 114 -4.48 -6.44 2.01
CA TRP A 114 -3.68 -7.65 2.28
C TRP A 114 -3.92 -8.16 3.70
N PRO A 115 -3.66 -9.45 3.99
CA PRO A 115 -3.68 -9.96 5.35
C PRO A 115 -2.74 -9.15 6.24
N GLU A 116 -3.20 -8.72 7.40
CA GLU A 116 -2.38 -7.89 8.31
C GLU A 116 -1.04 -8.57 8.66
N ALA A 117 -1.05 -9.89 8.82
CA ALA A 117 0.14 -10.67 9.11
C ALA A 117 1.20 -10.68 7.98
N MET A 118 0.81 -10.31 6.75
CA MET A 118 1.73 -10.26 5.61
C MET A 118 2.66 -9.04 5.67
N GLY A 119 2.28 -7.97 6.36
CA GLY A 119 2.93 -6.68 6.22
C GLY A 119 2.55 -5.97 4.91
N ASP A 120 2.96 -4.73 4.72
CA ASP A 120 2.62 -3.92 3.53
C ASP A 120 3.43 -4.38 2.29
N PRO A 121 2.82 -5.09 1.33
CA PRO A 121 3.51 -5.59 0.15
C PRO A 121 3.87 -4.50 -0.87
N THR A 122 3.41 -3.27 -0.66
CA THR A 122 3.65 -2.13 -1.54
C THR A 122 4.87 -1.31 -1.11
N GLN A 123 5.45 -1.61 0.03
CA GLN A 123 6.71 -1.00 0.47
C GLN A 123 7.89 -1.77 -0.11
N PRO A 124 8.98 -1.08 -0.54
CA PRO A 124 10.20 -1.77 -0.92
C PRO A 124 10.70 -2.56 0.29
N GLN A 125 10.91 -3.87 0.11
CA GLN A 125 11.57 -4.67 1.12
C GLN A 125 12.95 -4.08 1.38
N ARG A 126 13.17 -3.57 2.59
CA ARG A 126 14.51 -3.31 3.08
C ARG A 126 15.20 -4.68 3.14
N SER A 127 16.13 -4.91 2.23
CA SER A 127 17.07 -6.01 2.37
C SER A 127 17.89 -5.71 3.62
N GLU A 128 17.53 -6.29 4.74
CA GLU A 128 18.45 -6.45 5.88
C GLU A 128 19.49 -7.48 5.46
N SER A 129 20.48 -7.01 4.74
CA SER A 129 21.74 -7.69 4.50
C SER A 129 22.81 -6.65 4.27
N ALA A 130 23.22 -6.05 5.36
CA ALA A 130 24.54 -5.50 5.50
C ALA A 130 24.95 -5.78 6.95
N ASP A 131 25.59 -6.93 7.14
CA ASP A 131 26.52 -7.08 8.27
C ASP A 131 27.49 -5.90 8.18
N PRO A 132 27.67 -5.12 9.24
CA PRO A 132 28.71 -4.11 9.26
C PRO A 132 30.06 -4.82 9.09
N PRO A 133 30.97 -4.25 8.27
CA PRO A 133 32.32 -4.82 8.17
C PRO A 133 32.94 -4.84 9.56
N VAL A 134 33.38 -6.02 9.97
CA VAL A 134 34.19 -6.21 11.17
C VAL A 134 35.48 -5.46 10.92
N GLU A 135 35.67 -4.32 11.56
CA GLU A 135 36.97 -3.67 11.63
C GLU A 135 37.88 -4.57 12.43
N GLU A 136 38.72 -5.29 11.72
CA GLU A 136 39.85 -6.01 12.28
C GLU A 136 40.86 -4.98 12.78
N SER A 137 40.89 -4.77 14.10
CA SER A 137 41.93 -4.02 14.77
C SER A 137 43.29 -4.69 14.56
N ALA A 138 44.03 -4.24 13.58
CA ALA A 138 45.45 -4.48 13.52
C ALA A 138 46.16 -3.40 14.33
N ASN A 139 46.46 -3.79 15.54
CA ASN A 139 47.39 -3.11 16.41
C ASN A 139 48.84 -3.31 15.88
N SER A 140 49.52 -2.21 15.51
CA SER A 140 50.99 -2.18 15.39
C SER A 140 51.47 -0.73 15.45
N GLU A 141 51.86 -0.28 16.62
CA GLU A 141 52.97 0.66 16.75
C GLU A 141 54.30 -0.07 16.47
N PRO A 142 55.45 0.58 16.17
CA PRO A 142 55.96 1.77 16.80
C PRO A 142 56.84 2.73 15.95
N GLU A 143 57.08 3.91 16.56
CA GLU A 143 58.28 4.73 16.60
C GLU A 143 58.97 5.22 15.31
N GLY A 144 59.23 6.54 15.31
CA GLY A 144 60.29 7.16 14.56
C GLY A 144 60.07 8.59 14.14
N LEU A 145 60.47 9.55 15.03
CA LEU A 145 61.11 10.84 14.80
C LEU A 145 61.34 11.34 13.35
N GLU A 146 60.98 12.55 12.98
CA GLU A 146 61.69 13.80 13.00
C GLU A 146 61.08 14.90 12.11
N VAL A 147 60.94 16.04 12.69
CA VAL A 147 61.15 17.44 12.25
C VAL A 147 61.17 17.81 10.78
N GLY A 148 60.34 18.80 10.41
CA GLY A 148 60.45 19.54 9.18
C GLY A 148 59.42 20.68 9.08
N ALA A 149 59.84 21.88 9.42
CA ALA A 149 59.05 23.11 9.27
C ALA A 149 58.86 23.51 7.79
N GLY A 150 57.68 24.08 7.47
CA GLY A 150 57.42 24.69 6.18
C GLY A 150 56.12 25.44 6.13
N ALA A 151 56.21 26.73 6.28
CA ALA A 151 55.10 27.69 6.17
C ALA A 151 54.60 27.80 4.71
N GLY A 152 53.31 28.03 4.53
CA GLY A 152 52.74 28.39 3.23
C GLY A 152 51.28 28.81 3.36
N ALA A 153 51.07 30.10 3.49
CA ALA A 153 49.75 30.74 3.42
C ALA A 153 49.15 30.67 2.02
N GLY A 154 47.83 30.53 1.97
CA GLY A 154 47.08 30.62 0.72
C GLY A 154 45.59 30.65 0.96
N ALA A 155 45.09 31.82 1.32
CA ALA A 155 43.69 32.14 1.31
C ALA A 155 43.17 32.25 -0.11
N SER A 156 42.04 31.66 -0.43
CA SER A 156 41.22 32.07 -1.55
C SER A 156 39.79 31.54 -1.37
N THR A 157 38.96 32.43 -1.02
CA THR A 157 37.51 32.39 -1.25
C THR A 157 37.23 32.70 -2.70
N PRO A 158 36.25 32.09 -3.33
CA PRO A 158 35.39 32.81 -4.23
C PRO A 158 33.93 32.59 -3.89
N GLU A 159 33.29 33.63 -3.64
CA GLU A 159 32.41 34.42 -4.51
C GLU A 159 31.09 33.77 -4.84
N LEU A 160 30.09 34.30 -4.19
CA LEU A 160 28.67 34.25 -4.49
C LEU A 160 28.41 34.93 -5.84
N VAL A 161 27.67 34.25 -6.70
CA VAL A 161 26.97 34.91 -7.81
C VAL A 161 25.48 34.61 -7.72
N PRO A 162 24.65 35.63 -7.69
CA PRO A 162 23.21 35.49 -7.69
C PRO A 162 22.62 35.75 -9.07
N MET A 163 21.35 35.42 -9.17
CA MET A 163 20.36 36.07 -10.05
C MET A 163 20.05 35.45 -11.42
N GLY A 164 18.81 35.30 -11.55
CA GLY A 164 17.99 35.78 -12.65
C GLY A 164 17.05 34.67 -13.18
N ALA A 165 15.86 34.78 -13.48
CA ALA A 165 14.94 35.86 -13.65
C ALA A 165 13.53 35.27 -13.79
N ARG A 166 12.61 36.05 -13.40
CA ARG A 166 11.17 35.96 -13.54
C ARG A 166 10.75 35.69 -15.00
N GLY A 167 9.89 34.69 -15.21
CA GLY A 167 9.05 34.57 -16.38
C GLY A 167 7.58 34.68 -16.00
N ARG A 168 7.02 35.86 -16.14
CA ARG A 168 5.57 36.08 -16.15
C ARG A 168 5.01 35.50 -17.43
N PHE A 169 3.99 34.68 -17.36
CA PHE A 169 3.08 34.51 -18.48
C PHE A 169 1.72 35.09 -18.13
N THR A 170 1.42 36.12 -18.85
CA THR A 170 0.20 36.85 -18.83
C THR A 170 -0.93 36.06 -19.44
N ASN A 171 -2.04 36.12 -18.75
CA ASN A 171 -3.39 35.79 -19.23
C ASN A 171 -3.71 36.60 -20.49
N GLU A 172 -4.21 35.95 -21.50
CA GLU A 172 -4.96 36.63 -22.56
C GLU A 172 -6.29 35.92 -22.81
N VAL A 173 -7.30 36.66 -22.43
CA VAL A 173 -8.71 36.37 -22.65
C VAL A 173 -9.01 36.72 -24.09
N GLY A 174 -9.47 35.76 -24.88
CA GLY A 174 -10.05 35.97 -26.22
C GLY A 174 -11.54 35.67 -26.21
N LEU A 175 -12.32 36.71 -26.08
CA LEU A 175 -13.73 36.73 -26.45
C LEU A 175 -13.83 36.86 -27.96
N GLY A 176 -14.74 36.11 -28.56
CA GLY A 176 -15.11 36.40 -29.93
C GLY A 176 -15.95 35.35 -30.65
N GLY A 177 -17.21 35.63 -30.86
CA GLY A 177 -18.04 35.07 -31.91
C GLY A 177 -19.12 34.10 -31.48
#